data_7702a83e1858695955c329a4f8b45423
#
_entry.id   7702a83e1858695955c329a4f8b45423
#
_cell.length_a   1.000
_cell.length_b   1.000
_cell.length_c   1.000
_cell.angle_alpha   90.00
_cell.angle_beta   90.00
_cell.angle_gamma   90.00
#
_symmetry.space_group_name_H-M   'P 1'
#
loop_
_entity.id
_entity.type
_entity.pdbx_description
1 polymer ?
#
loop_
_entity_poly.entity_id
_entity_poly.type
_entity_poly.pdbx_seq_one_letter_code
_entity_poly.pdbx_strand_id
1 'polypeptide(L)'
;VATDHSNRLTGIPAAPFLAADIGGTHGRVALMRASHDGAGAVQTLAYRVFVCAEFPMLSELLQAFIDADVKIPVKHCVLACAGQIMGNEVVNDNLPWPIHLPQLRHALGLDEIAVLNDFEALAYALDDASADGGRHLCGPATPTGGPTLLIGPGTGLGAAVHIPAAGGGFVLGTEAGQMDFAPNSLRERQILAHLAPDGGYVPFEHVVSGPGLLAVYVALCAIHGDAPKLAAPEAVTKAAMKGDDAQAVEAVEIFCASLGSFAGNLAMTFMATGGVFLAGGFLSSIFELLERSAFEERFLHGRSARALLSQIPVRVTEHGLRGVHGAARWYLRHGMPGVGAPMPIAAGGAGA
;
A
#
# COMPACT_ATOMS: atom_id res chain seq x y z
N VAL A 1 -37.50 11.51 -17.44
CA VAL A 1 -37.33 12.16 -16.14
C VAL A 1 -35.85 12.02 -15.81
N ALA A 2 -35.09 13.09 -16.07
CA ALA A 2 -33.69 13.18 -15.73
C ALA A 2 -33.61 13.48 -14.24
N THR A 3 -33.10 12.53 -13.46
CA THR A 3 -32.75 12.74 -12.06
C THR A 3 -31.46 13.52 -11.99
N ASP A 4 -31.58 14.73 -11.51
CA ASP A 4 -30.53 15.70 -11.25
C ASP A 4 -29.55 15.14 -10.20
N HIS A 5 -28.33 14.79 -10.63
CA HIS A 5 -27.23 14.32 -9.77
C HIS A 5 -26.32 15.47 -9.29
N SER A 6 -26.73 16.73 -9.45
CA SER A 6 -25.90 17.92 -9.16
C SER A 6 -25.83 18.33 -7.68
N ASN A 7 -26.45 17.58 -6.73
CA ASN A 7 -26.64 18.07 -5.36
C ASN A 7 -25.93 17.26 -4.25
N ARG A 8 -24.81 16.58 -4.53
CA ARG A 8 -24.03 15.87 -3.48
C ARG A 8 -22.74 16.58 -3.03
N LEU A 9 -22.49 17.80 -3.46
CA LEU A 9 -21.28 18.56 -3.07
C LEU A 9 -21.48 19.55 -1.91
N THR A 10 -22.61 19.52 -1.19
CA THR A 10 -22.93 20.51 -0.14
C THR A 10 -22.62 20.05 1.29
N GLY A 11 -21.85 18.99 1.49
CA GLY A 11 -21.54 18.44 2.80
C GLY A 11 -20.07 18.28 3.14
N ILE A 12 -19.16 19.10 2.58
CA ILE A 12 -17.76 19.09 3.01
C ILE A 12 -17.73 19.57 4.47
N PRO A 13 -17.23 18.76 5.43
CA PRO A 13 -17.16 19.21 6.81
C PRO A 13 -16.28 20.44 6.92
N ALA A 14 -16.86 21.54 7.32
CA ALA A 14 -16.11 22.77 7.62
C ALA A 14 -15.23 22.59 8.87
N ALA A 15 -15.57 21.61 9.72
CA ALA A 15 -14.85 21.28 10.94
C ALA A 15 -13.65 20.37 10.68
N PRO A 16 -12.54 20.59 11.37
CA PRO A 16 -11.40 19.66 11.35
C PRO A 16 -11.75 18.25 11.83
N PHE A 17 -11.05 17.26 11.31
CA PHE A 17 -11.22 15.85 11.61
C PHE A 17 -9.87 15.16 11.77
N LEU A 18 -9.85 14.01 12.43
CA LEU A 18 -8.64 13.18 12.52
C LEU A 18 -8.50 12.32 11.28
N ALA A 19 -7.27 12.20 10.80
CA ALA A 19 -6.88 11.18 9.82
C ALA A 19 -5.66 10.44 10.38
N ALA A 20 -5.70 9.12 10.33
CA ALA A 20 -4.58 8.30 10.81
C ALA A 20 -4.23 7.19 9.80
N ASP A 21 -2.95 6.87 9.74
CA ASP A 21 -2.37 5.75 9.00
C ASP A 21 -1.66 4.84 10.01
N ILE A 22 -2.25 3.67 10.27
CA ILE A 22 -1.87 2.76 11.35
C ILE A 22 -1.27 1.49 10.75
N GLY A 23 0.05 1.40 10.83
CA GLY A 23 0.79 0.18 10.52
C GLY A 23 1.21 -0.58 11.77
N GLY A 24 1.82 -1.75 11.59
CA GLY A 24 2.25 -2.60 12.72
C GLY A 24 3.30 -1.97 13.64
N THR A 25 4.15 -1.09 13.13
CA THR A 25 5.26 -0.48 13.89
C THR A 25 4.99 0.98 14.25
N HIS A 26 4.41 1.74 13.32
CA HIS A 26 4.19 3.18 13.49
C HIS A 26 2.74 3.56 13.19
N GLY A 27 2.20 4.44 14.03
CA GLY A 27 0.94 5.16 13.78
C GLY A 27 1.25 6.62 13.42
N ARG A 28 0.73 7.07 12.29
CA ARG A 28 0.80 8.47 11.84
C ARG A 28 -0.55 9.09 12.01
N VAL A 29 -0.63 10.17 12.76
CA VAL A 29 -1.90 10.83 13.07
C VAL A 29 -1.81 12.30 12.72
N ALA A 30 -2.86 12.82 12.10
CA ALA A 30 -2.98 14.23 11.77
C ALA A 30 -4.35 14.78 12.10
N LEU A 31 -4.38 16.06 12.45
CA LEU A 31 -5.57 16.91 12.43
C LEU A 31 -5.65 17.55 11.04
N MET A 32 -6.72 17.28 10.32
CA MET A 32 -6.93 17.68 8.94
C MET A 32 -8.15 18.57 8.77
N ARG A 33 -8.13 19.40 7.75
CA ARG A 33 -9.25 20.22 7.34
C ARG A 33 -9.32 20.27 5.81
N ALA A 34 -10.54 20.42 5.25
CA ALA A 34 -10.69 20.72 3.83
C ALA A 34 -10.00 22.06 3.50
N SER A 35 -9.23 22.08 2.42
CA SER A 35 -8.64 23.31 1.89
C SER A 35 -9.59 23.98 0.90
N HIS A 36 -9.49 25.29 0.77
CA HIS A 36 -10.23 26.05 -0.24
C HIS A 36 -9.60 26.01 -1.63
N ASP A 37 -8.41 25.40 -1.76
CA ASP A 37 -7.59 25.44 -2.98
C ASP A 37 -8.02 24.43 -4.07
N GLY A 38 -9.16 23.76 -3.89
CA GLY A 38 -9.70 22.84 -4.88
C GLY A 38 -10.53 21.70 -4.26
N ALA A 39 -11.33 21.03 -5.08
CA ALA A 39 -12.15 19.89 -4.66
C ALA A 39 -11.27 18.73 -4.16
N GLY A 40 -11.38 18.39 -2.89
CA GLY A 40 -10.62 17.32 -2.25
C GLY A 40 -9.23 17.70 -1.76
N ALA A 41 -8.81 18.97 -1.85
CA ALA A 41 -7.58 19.44 -1.24
C ALA A 41 -7.69 19.43 0.30
N VAL A 42 -6.62 19.00 0.97
CA VAL A 42 -6.56 18.87 2.43
C VAL A 42 -5.43 19.73 2.98
N GLN A 43 -5.69 20.35 4.14
CA GLN A 43 -4.71 21.08 4.92
C GLN A 43 -4.40 20.30 6.20
N THR A 44 -3.13 20.02 6.44
CA THR A 44 -2.65 19.47 7.72
C THR A 44 -2.50 20.58 8.73
N LEU A 45 -3.21 20.50 9.87
CA LEU A 45 -3.15 21.46 10.97
C LEU A 45 -2.17 21.02 12.05
N ALA A 46 -2.07 19.72 12.30
CA ALA A 46 -1.10 19.10 13.20
C ALA A 46 -0.77 17.69 12.68
N TYR A 47 0.43 17.19 12.98
CA TYR A 47 0.87 15.86 12.57
C TYR A 47 1.87 15.30 13.58
N ARG A 48 1.74 14.01 13.88
CA ARG A 48 2.69 13.29 14.73
C ARG A 48 2.82 11.82 14.31
N VAL A 49 4.02 11.27 14.54
CA VAL A 49 4.30 9.84 14.38
C VAL A 49 4.50 9.24 15.76
N PHE A 50 3.89 8.10 15.98
CA PHE A 50 3.99 7.32 17.20
C PHE A 50 4.57 5.94 16.91
N VAL A 51 5.27 5.36 17.88
CA VAL A 51 5.66 3.95 17.88
C VAL A 51 4.52 3.16 18.51
N CYS A 52 3.89 2.27 17.72
CA CYS A 52 2.70 1.54 18.17
C CYS A 52 2.92 0.72 19.44
N ALA A 53 4.11 0.12 19.59
CA ALA A 53 4.46 -0.71 20.75
C ALA A 53 4.55 0.08 22.08
N GLU A 54 4.58 1.41 22.05
CA GLU A 54 4.57 2.26 23.25
C GLU A 54 3.16 2.44 23.84
N PHE A 55 2.12 1.98 23.14
CA PHE A 55 0.73 2.13 23.55
C PHE A 55 0.05 0.77 23.69
N PRO A 56 -0.68 0.53 24.78
CA PRO A 56 -1.41 -0.72 24.98
C PRO A 56 -2.66 -0.84 24.10
N MET A 57 -3.18 0.29 23.58
CA MET A 57 -4.38 0.34 22.71
C MET A 57 -4.30 1.49 21.72
N LEU A 58 -4.95 1.33 20.57
CA LEU A 58 -5.06 2.40 19.55
C LEU A 58 -5.78 3.64 20.11
N SER A 59 -6.77 3.47 20.97
CA SER A 59 -7.46 4.59 21.61
C SER A 59 -6.53 5.49 22.42
N GLU A 60 -5.55 4.90 23.14
CA GLU A 60 -4.59 5.68 23.91
C GLU A 60 -3.59 6.42 23.04
N LEU A 61 -3.15 5.82 21.93
CA LEU A 61 -2.32 6.49 20.94
C LEU A 61 -3.04 7.72 20.35
N LEU A 62 -4.30 7.54 19.92
CA LEU A 62 -5.08 8.64 19.35
C LEU A 62 -5.42 9.70 20.40
N GLN A 63 -5.72 9.30 21.65
CA GLN A 63 -5.98 10.22 22.75
C GLN A 63 -4.72 11.05 23.07
N ALA A 64 -3.53 10.44 23.07
CA ALA A 64 -2.27 11.15 23.28
C ALA A 64 -2.04 12.24 22.23
N PHE A 65 -2.40 11.98 20.96
CA PHE A 65 -2.38 13.01 19.92
C PHE A 65 -3.41 14.10 20.17
N ILE A 66 -4.64 13.74 20.54
CA ILE A 66 -5.72 14.71 20.83
C ILE A 66 -5.29 15.63 21.96
N ASP A 67 -4.80 15.09 23.06
CA ASP A 67 -4.42 15.86 24.24
C ASP A 67 -3.25 16.84 23.97
N ALA A 68 -2.29 16.40 23.17
CA ALA A 68 -1.10 17.19 22.87
C ALA A 68 -1.32 18.25 21.81
N ASP A 69 -1.96 17.89 20.69
CA ASP A 69 -1.91 18.66 19.44
C ASP A 69 -3.28 19.24 19.03
N VAL A 70 -4.40 18.79 19.64
CA VAL A 70 -5.74 19.21 19.22
C VAL A 70 -6.32 20.19 20.25
N LYS A 71 -6.62 21.42 19.81
CA LYS A 71 -7.15 22.49 20.69
C LYS A 71 -8.64 22.79 20.44
N ILE A 72 -9.28 22.00 19.60
CA ILE A 72 -10.67 22.16 19.17
C ILE A 72 -11.40 20.83 19.28
N PRO A 73 -12.72 20.82 19.50
CA PRO A 73 -13.47 19.58 19.48
C PRO A 73 -13.38 18.89 18.11
N VAL A 74 -13.06 17.61 18.14
CA VAL A 74 -13.05 16.74 16.96
C VAL A 74 -14.11 15.67 17.12
N LYS A 75 -14.90 15.45 16.07
CA LYS A 75 -16.04 14.54 16.08
C LYS A 75 -15.91 13.38 15.11
N HIS A 76 -15.01 13.50 14.13
CA HIS A 76 -14.83 12.52 13.07
C HIS A 76 -13.38 12.05 12.98
N CYS A 77 -13.20 10.77 12.69
CA CYS A 77 -11.90 10.16 12.46
C CYS A 77 -11.96 9.24 11.24
N VAL A 78 -10.95 9.30 10.38
CA VAL A 78 -10.73 8.34 9.30
C VAL A 78 -9.43 7.61 9.55
N LEU A 79 -9.46 6.26 9.55
CA LEU A 79 -8.33 5.39 9.78
C LEU A 79 -7.96 4.67 8.48
N ALA A 80 -6.72 4.81 8.04
CA ALA A 80 -6.10 3.89 7.10
C ALA A 80 -5.40 2.79 7.91
N CYS A 81 -5.73 1.54 7.69
CA CYS A 81 -5.12 0.41 8.38
C CYS A 81 -4.86 -0.73 7.40
N ALA A 82 -3.73 -1.42 7.57
CA ALA A 82 -3.55 -2.73 6.97
C ALA A 82 -4.57 -3.72 7.54
N GLY A 83 -5.04 -4.67 6.72
CA GLY A 83 -5.95 -5.74 7.13
C GLY A 83 -7.34 -5.68 6.51
N GLN A 84 -8.15 -6.67 6.86
CA GLN A 84 -9.50 -6.81 6.36
C GLN A 84 -10.51 -6.18 7.31
N ILE A 85 -11.42 -5.40 6.77
CA ILE A 85 -12.51 -4.80 7.54
C ILE A 85 -13.67 -5.80 7.53
N MET A 86 -13.99 -6.37 8.70
CA MET A 86 -15.08 -7.34 8.88
C MET A 86 -16.14 -6.75 9.83
N GLY A 87 -17.18 -6.16 9.25
CA GLY A 87 -18.23 -5.49 10.05
C GLY A 87 -17.68 -4.30 10.85
N ASN A 88 -17.62 -4.43 12.15
CA ASN A 88 -17.13 -3.39 13.07
C ASN A 88 -15.70 -3.60 13.57
N GLU A 89 -14.96 -4.51 12.97
CA GLU A 89 -13.62 -4.88 13.39
C GLU A 89 -12.64 -4.80 12.23
N VAL A 90 -11.38 -4.45 12.54
CA VAL A 90 -10.25 -4.63 11.62
C VAL A 90 -9.47 -5.84 12.07
N VAL A 91 -9.43 -6.85 11.20
CA VAL A 91 -8.69 -8.10 11.42
C VAL A 91 -7.34 -8.00 10.74
N ASN A 92 -6.28 -8.00 11.54
CA ASN A 92 -4.90 -8.00 11.04
C ASN A 92 -3.94 -8.53 12.11
N ASP A 93 -3.21 -9.59 11.79
CA ASP A 93 -2.20 -10.20 12.66
C ASP A 93 -0.94 -9.33 12.85
N ASN A 94 -0.75 -8.32 11.99
CA ASN A 94 0.41 -7.42 12.04
C ASN A 94 0.20 -6.18 12.89
N LEU A 95 -1.02 -5.92 13.37
CA LEU A 95 -1.28 -4.82 14.30
C LEU A 95 -1.08 -5.28 15.75
N PRO A 96 -0.49 -4.45 16.62
CA PRO A 96 -0.24 -4.84 18.01
C PRO A 96 -1.53 -4.96 18.84
N TRP A 97 -2.67 -4.47 18.33
CA TRP A 97 -3.96 -4.48 19.02
C TRP A 97 -5.10 -4.85 18.06
N PRO A 98 -6.16 -5.48 18.56
CA PRO A 98 -7.43 -5.57 17.84
C PRO A 98 -8.09 -4.18 17.77
N ILE A 99 -8.72 -3.86 16.64
CA ILE A 99 -9.44 -2.59 16.46
C ILE A 99 -10.94 -2.87 16.38
N HIS A 100 -11.66 -2.47 17.44
CA HIS A 100 -13.12 -2.51 17.54
C HIS A 100 -13.68 -1.10 17.40
N LEU A 101 -14.27 -0.79 16.23
CA LEU A 101 -14.68 0.57 15.87
C LEU A 101 -15.68 1.19 16.85
N PRO A 102 -16.72 0.48 17.37
CA PRO A 102 -17.64 1.06 18.35
C PRO A 102 -16.95 1.43 19.67
N GLN A 103 -16.02 0.59 20.14
CA GLN A 103 -15.27 0.84 21.38
C GLN A 103 -14.33 2.03 21.20
N LEU A 104 -13.62 2.10 20.07
CA LEU A 104 -12.72 3.19 19.75
C LEU A 104 -13.49 4.52 19.65
N ARG A 105 -14.63 4.52 18.97
CA ARG A 105 -15.52 5.68 18.84
C ARG A 105 -15.96 6.19 20.21
N HIS A 106 -16.41 5.28 21.09
CA HIS A 106 -16.87 5.63 22.44
C HIS A 106 -15.72 6.19 23.30
N ALA A 107 -14.56 5.53 23.28
CA ALA A 107 -13.40 5.92 24.08
C ALA A 107 -12.92 7.35 23.74
N LEU A 108 -12.98 7.74 22.48
CA LEU A 108 -12.52 9.05 21.98
C LEU A 108 -13.63 10.11 21.93
N GLY A 109 -14.88 9.78 22.28
CA GLY A 109 -16.02 10.70 22.21
C GLY A 109 -16.33 11.20 20.81
N LEU A 110 -16.04 10.37 19.79
CA LEU A 110 -16.28 10.66 18.39
C LEU A 110 -17.73 10.34 18.00
N ASP A 111 -18.27 11.11 17.05
CA ASP A 111 -19.58 10.83 16.48
C ASP A 111 -19.46 9.71 15.43
N GLU A 112 -18.38 9.71 14.64
CA GLU A 112 -18.16 8.71 13.60
C GLU A 112 -16.68 8.37 13.39
N ILE A 113 -16.43 7.10 13.02
CA ILE A 113 -15.13 6.61 12.54
C ILE A 113 -15.34 5.87 11.23
N ALA A 114 -14.58 6.26 10.21
CA ALA A 114 -14.45 5.52 8.97
C ALA A 114 -13.11 4.78 8.92
N VAL A 115 -13.08 3.64 8.25
CA VAL A 115 -11.86 2.86 8.06
C VAL A 115 -11.73 2.50 6.58
N LEU A 116 -10.51 2.56 6.06
CA LEU A 116 -10.18 2.05 4.74
C LEU A 116 -8.84 1.30 4.80
N ASN A 117 -8.57 0.51 3.76
CA ASN A 117 -7.29 -0.17 3.64
C ASN A 117 -6.16 0.86 3.45
N ASP A 118 -4.95 0.58 3.96
CA ASP A 118 -3.78 1.46 3.88
C ASP A 118 -3.33 1.72 2.43
N PHE A 119 -3.33 0.69 1.56
CA PHE A 119 -3.03 0.86 0.13
C PHE A 119 -4.12 1.62 -0.62
N GLU A 120 -5.38 1.45 -0.24
CA GLU A 120 -6.47 2.27 -0.74
C GLU A 120 -6.26 3.74 -0.38
N ALA A 121 -5.93 4.03 0.87
CA ALA A 121 -5.60 5.38 1.30
C ALA A 121 -4.41 5.96 0.50
N LEU A 122 -3.32 5.22 0.38
CA LEU A 122 -2.16 5.66 -0.41
C LEU A 122 -2.52 5.95 -1.87
N ALA A 123 -3.42 5.17 -2.48
CA ALA A 123 -3.85 5.39 -3.85
C ALA A 123 -4.70 6.67 -4.01
N TYR A 124 -5.50 7.06 -3.00
CA TYR A 124 -6.18 8.37 -2.98
C TYR A 124 -5.21 9.55 -2.86
N ALA A 125 -3.98 9.33 -2.42
CA ALA A 125 -2.95 10.36 -2.37
C ALA A 125 -2.21 10.56 -3.72
N LEU A 126 -2.40 9.65 -4.70
CA LEU A 126 -1.70 9.72 -6.00
C LEU A 126 -2.09 10.93 -6.85
N ASP A 127 -3.25 11.53 -6.63
CA ASP A 127 -3.66 12.76 -7.35
C ASP A 127 -2.68 13.92 -7.17
N ASP A 128 -1.93 13.98 -6.04
CA ASP A 128 -0.84 14.95 -5.82
C ASP A 128 0.49 14.51 -6.43
N ALA A 129 0.63 13.22 -6.72
CA ALA A 129 1.90 12.65 -7.19
C ALA A 129 2.29 13.10 -8.60
N SER A 130 1.39 13.78 -9.34
CA SER A 130 1.69 14.32 -10.66
C SER A 130 2.76 15.43 -10.64
N ALA A 131 2.96 16.12 -9.50
CA ALA A 131 3.93 17.20 -9.38
C ALA A 131 5.28 16.77 -8.77
N ASP A 132 5.29 15.83 -7.79
CA ASP A 132 6.50 15.39 -7.06
C ASP A 132 6.66 13.86 -7.05
N GLY A 133 6.36 13.22 -8.15
CA GLY A 133 6.06 11.81 -8.36
C GLY A 133 7.10 10.75 -8.02
N GLY A 134 8.06 10.97 -7.11
CA GLY A 134 9.07 9.98 -6.74
C GLY A 134 10.22 9.84 -7.75
N ARG A 135 11.19 8.95 -7.46
CA ARG A 135 12.33 8.67 -8.34
C ARG A 135 11.85 7.85 -9.55
N HIS A 136 12.15 8.33 -10.75
CA HIS A 136 11.88 7.59 -11.99
C HIS A 136 12.76 6.33 -12.04
N LEU A 137 12.15 5.18 -12.33
CA LEU A 137 12.85 3.90 -12.45
C LEU A 137 12.98 3.47 -13.91
N CYS A 138 11.89 3.41 -14.66
CA CYS A 138 11.89 3.04 -16.09
C CYS A 138 10.64 3.55 -16.80
N GLY A 139 10.61 3.39 -18.14
CA GLY A 139 9.54 3.87 -19.02
C GLY A 139 9.65 5.36 -19.34
N PRO A 140 8.62 5.99 -19.94
CA PRO A 140 8.62 7.41 -20.30
C PRO A 140 8.56 8.31 -19.06
N ALA A 141 9.06 9.54 -19.16
CA ALA A 141 9.01 10.49 -18.05
C ALA A 141 7.58 10.95 -17.72
N THR A 142 6.70 11.01 -18.72
CA THR A 142 5.34 11.51 -18.59
C THR A 142 4.33 10.41 -18.91
N PRO A 143 3.31 10.19 -18.04
CA PRO A 143 2.24 9.24 -18.32
C PRO A 143 1.31 9.74 -19.43
N THR A 144 0.62 8.81 -20.10
CA THR A 144 -0.40 9.13 -21.12
C THR A 144 -1.80 9.34 -20.53
N GLY A 145 -1.93 9.23 -19.21
CA GLY A 145 -3.21 9.24 -18.50
C GLY A 145 -3.86 7.85 -18.43
N GLY A 146 -4.91 7.70 -17.63
CA GLY A 146 -5.60 6.43 -17.40
C GLY A 146 -5.39 5.87 -15.99
N PRO A 147 -5.74 4.61 -15.74
CA PRO A 147 -5.57 3.98 -14.44
C PRO A 147 -4.12 4.05 -13.96
N THR A 148 -3.93 4.29 -12.68
CA THR A 148 -2.63 4.38 -12.01
C THR A 148 -2.54 3.27 -10.97
N LEU A 149 -1.45 2.50 -11.01
CA LEU A 149 -1.23 1.36 -10.13
C LEU A 149 -0.27 1.76 -9.00
N LEU A 150 -0.63 1.40 -7.80
CA LEU A 150 0.22 1.48 -6.61
C LEU A 150 0.56 0.07 -6.16
N ILE A 151 1.84 -0.21 -5.93
CA ILE A 151 2.35 -1.49 -5.42
C ILE A 151 3.32 -1.21 -4.28
N GLY A 152 3.23 -1.96 -3.19
CA GLY A 152 4.15 -1.77 -2.07
C GLY A 152 4.50 -3.07 -1.36
N PRO A 153 5.73 -3.57 -1.58
CA PRO A 153 6.26 -4.61 -0.73
C PRO A 153 6.68 -4.03 0.63
N GLY A 154 6.15 -4.62 1.68
CA GLY A 154 6.43 -4.29 3.07
C GLY A 154 6.51 -5.57 3.90
N THR A 155 5.76 -5.66 5.01
CA THR A 155 5.53 -6.93 5.75
C THR A 155 4.76 -7.91 4.87
N GLY A 156 3.86 -7.40 4.02
CA GLY A 156 3.16 -8.11 2.96
C GLY A 156 3.42 -7.48 1.59
N LEU A 157 2.56 -7.78 0.61
CA LEU A 157 2.58 -7.21 -0.74
C LEU A 157 1.23 -6.61 -1.08
N GLY A 158 1.07 -5.32 -0.87
CA GLY A 158 -0.16 -4.60 -1.19
C GLY A 158 -0.18 -4.04 -2.61
N ALA A 159 -1.38 -3.93 -3.18
CA ALA A 159 -1.60 -3.24 -4.44
C ALA A 159 -2.99 -2.61 -4.50
N ALA A 160 -3.08 -1.41 -5.11
CA ALA A 160 -4.33 -0.72 -5.36
C ALA A 160 -4.27 0.01 -6.71
N VAL A 161 -5.43 0.26 -7.30
CA VAL A 161 -5.55 0.94 -8.60
C VAL A 161 -6.42 2.18 -8.45
N HIS A 162 -5.88 3.34 -8.79
CA HIS A 162 -6.68 4.55 -8.94
C HIS A 162 -7.19 4.63 -10.39
N ILE A 163 -8.50 4.71 -10.55
CA ILE A 163 -9.18 4.79 -11.85
C ILE A 163 -9.74 6.21 -11.98
N PRO A 164 -9.20 7.03 -12.90
CA PRO A 164 -9.64 8.41 -13.08
C PRO A 164 -11.07 8.45 -13.62
N ALA A 165 -11.88 9.34 -13.07
CA ALA A 165 -13.24 9.63 -13.53
C ALA A 165 -13.60 11.10 -13.27
N ALA A 166 -14.68 11.59 -13.89
CA ALA A 166 -15.20 12.91 -13.60
C ALA A 166 -15.53 13.04 -12.10
N GLY A 167 -14.99 14.05 -11.44
CA GLY A 167 -15.16 14.25 -9.99
C GLY A 167 -14.06 13.64 -9.12
N GLY A 168 -12.93 13.17 -9.71
CA GLY A 168 -11.73 12.79 -8.99
C GLY A 168 -11.42 11.28 -8.96
N GLY A 169 -12.18 10.45 -9.70
CA GLY A 169 -11.92 9.01 -9.79
C GLY A 169 -12.27 8.21 -8.53
N PHE A 170 -11.97 6.92 -8.56
CA PHE A 170 -12.14 6.01 -7.43
C PHE A 170 -10.94 5.05 -7.34
N VAL A 171 -10.74 4.48 -6.18
CA VAL A 171 -9.70 3.48 -5.92
C VAL A 171 -10.33 2.10 -5.84
N LEU A 172 -9.71 1.14 -6.50
CA LEU A 172 -9.98 -0.28 -6.37
C LEU A 172 -8.86 -0.91 -5.53
N GLY A 173 -9.16 -1.30 -4.29
CA GLY A 173 -8.30 -2.14 -3.48
C GLY A 173 -8.20 -3.55 -4.07
N THR A 174 -7.07 -4.21 -3.91
CA THR A 174 -6.84 -5.57 -4.41
C THR A 174 -6.08 -6.42 -3.41
N GLU A 175 -6.28 -7.73 -3.47
CA GLU A 175 -5.46 -8.75 -2.80
C GLU A 175 -4.47 -9.39 -3.80
N ALA A 176 -3.94 -8.60 -4.73
CA ALA A 176 -3.08 -9.11 -5.80
C ALA A 176 -1.79 -9.77 -5.29
N GLY A 177 -1.29 -9.37 -4.11
CA GLY A 177 -0.14 -10.04 -3.47
C GLY A 177 -0.37 -11.53 -3.22
N GLN A 178 -1.65 -11.93 -3.11
CA GLN A 178 -2.07 -13.32 -2.93
C GLN A 178 -2.20 -14.12 -4.23
N MET A 179 -1.92 -13.53 -5.41
CA MET A 179 -1.88 -14.31 -6.66
C MET A 179 -0.72 -15.32 -6.63
N ASP A 180 -0.91 -16.44 -7.32
CA ASP A 180 0.12 -17.47 -7.46
C ASP A 180 1.44 -16.90 -8.00
N PHE A 181 2.55 -17.23 -7.35
CA PHE A 181 3.88 -16.91 -7.86
C PHE A 181 4.20 -17.73 -9.12
N ALA A 182 4.43 -17.04 -10.22
CA ALA A 182 4.79 -17.64 -11.51
C ALA A 182 6.31 -17.53 -11.74
N PRO A 183 7.09 -18.60 -11.54
CA PRO A 183 8.54 -18.58 -11.75
C PRO A 183 8.87 -18.48 -13.25
N ASN A 184 9.77 -17.56 -13.59
CA ASN A 184 10.21 -17.29 -14.96
C ASN A 184 11.61 -17.80 -15.29
N SER A 185 12.37 -18.29 -14.30
CA SER A 185 13.72 -18.83 -14.46
C SER A 185 13.83 -20.23 -13.83
N LEU A 186 14.90 -20.96 -14.16
CA LEU A 186 15.18 -22.23 -13.51
C LEU A 186 15.43 -22.03 -12.01
N ARG A 187 16.12 -20.95 -11.64
CA ARG A 187 16.40 -20.63 -10.24
C ARG A 187 15.12 -20.34 -9.46
N GLU A 188 14.20 -19.57 -10.01
CA GLU A 188 12.90 -19.32 -9.38
C GLU A 188 12.07 -20.59 -9.24
N ARG A 189 12.14 -21.54 -10.17
CA ARG A 189 11.51 -22.88 -10.03
C ARG A 189 12.12 -23.69 -8.89
N GLN A 190 13.43 -23.61 -8.69
CA GLN A 190 14.11 -24.29 -7.56
C GLN A 190 13.67 -23.66 -6.22
N ILE A 191 13.58 -22.33 -6.17
CA ILE A 191 13.08 -21.60 -5.00
C ILE A 191 11.63 -22.01 -4.71
N LEU A 192 10.75 -21.99 -5.72
CA LEU A 192 9.35 -22.42 -5.56
C LEU A 192 9.25 -23.85 -5.02
N ALA A 193 10.05 -24.79 -5.54
CA ALA A 193 10.09 -26.15 -5.04
C ALA A 193 10.60 -26.26 -3.59
N HIS A 194 11.43 -25.32 -3.15
CA HIS A 194 11.87 -25.24 -1.74
C HIS A 194 10.79 -24.66 -0.84
N LEU A 195 10.07 -23.62 -1.31
CA LEU A 195 8.98 -22.97 -0.55
C LEU A 195 7.74 -23.87 -0.42
N ALA A 196 7.50 -24.74 -1.40
CA ALA A 196 6.40 -25.69 -1.42
C ALA A 196 6.90 -27.08 -1.90
N PRO A 197 7.61 -27.84 -1.05
CA PRO A 197 8.23 -29.11 -1.44
C PRO A 197 7.22 -30.20 -1.84
N ASP A 198 6.02 -30.16 -1.27
CA ASP A 198 4.91 -31.07 -1.61
C ASP A 198 4.03 -30.53 -2.73
N GLY A 199 4.43 -29.41 -3.35
CA GLY A 199 3.60 -28.66 -4.29
C GLY A 199 2.57 -27.81 -3.57
N GLY A 200 1.82 -27.01 -4.33
CA GLY A 200 0.74 -26.18 -3.80
C GLY A 200 0.95 -24.70 -4.06
N TYR A 201 0.08 -23.92 -3.44
CA TYR A 201 -0.01 -22.48 -3.60
C TYR A 201 1.13 -21.74 -2.89
N VAL A 202 1.83 -20.89 -3.63
CA VAL A 202 2.79 -19.93 -3.10
C VAL A 202 2.45 -18.56 -3.64
N PRO A 203 1.97 -17.62 -2.82
CA PRO A 203 1.62 -16.29 -3.30
C PRO A 203 2.86 -15.46 -3.66
N PHE A 204 2.69 -14.45 -4.53
CA PHE A 204 3.75 -13.49 -4.83
C PHE A 204 4.34 -12.85 -3.57
N GLU A 205 3.53 -12.61 -2.56
CA GLU A 205 3.95 -12.06 -1.26
C GLU A 205 5.03 -12.91 -0.57
N HIS A 206 5.02 -14.23 -0.74
CA HIS A 206 6.04 -15.13 -0.19
C HIS A 206 7.40 -15.00 -0.87
N VAL A 207 7.51 -14.19 -1.92
CA VAL A 207 8.77 -13.88 -2.62
C VAL A 207 9.03 -12.37 -2.59
N VAL A 208 7.98 -11.55 -2.73
CA VAL A 208 8.05 -10.09 -2.92
C VAL A 208 7.50 -9.37 -1.68
N SER A 209 8.10 -9.65 -0.54
CA SER A 209 7.87 -8.94 0.74
C SER A 209 9.15 -9.00 1.58
N GLY A 210 9.19 -8.35 2.74
CA GLY A 210 10.30 -8.48 3.68
C GLY A 210 10.51 -9.94 4.12
N PRO A 211 9.49 -10.59 4.71
CA PRO A 211 9.57 -12.03 5.02
C PRO A 211 9.87 -12.90 3.80
N GLY A 212 9.31 -12.56 2.63
CA GLY A 212 9.55 -13.26 1.37
C GLY A 212 11.01 -13.17 0.92
N LEU A 213 11.64 -12.01 1.02
CA LEU A 213 13.07 -11.85 0.74
C LEU A 213 13.93 -12.77 1.62
N LEU A 214 13.62 -12.85 2.91
CA LEU A 214 14.32 -13.76 3.83
C LEU A 214 14.09 -15.24 3.46
N ALA A 215 12.86 -15.61 3.10
CA ALA A 215 12.54 -16.97 2.67
C ALA A 215 13.29 -17.36 1.38
N VAL A 216 13.38 -16.45 0.41
CA VAL A 216 14.19 -16.64 -0.81
C VAL A 216 15.67 -16.81 -0.46
N TYR A 217 16.21 -15.99 0.43
CA TYR A 217 17.60 -16.14 0.90
C TYR A 217 17.86 -17.52 1.53
N VAL A 218 16.99 -17.97 2.43
CA VAL A 218 17.09 -19.29 3.07
C VAL A 218 17.01 -20.41 2.03
N ALA A 219 16.10 -20.31 1.07
CA ALA A 219 15.98 -21.26 -0.03
C ALA A 219 17.27 -21.33 -0.87
N LEU A 220 17.86 -20.18 -1.19
CA LEU A 220 19.11 -20.10 -1.94
C LEU A 220 20.28 -20.74 -1.16
N CYS A 221 20.40 -20.48 0.14
CA CYS A 221 21.39 -21.14 0.97
C CYS A 221 21.25 -22.67 0.91
N ALA A 222 20.01 -23.17 1.06
CA ALA A 222 19.75 -24.61 0.99
C ALA A 222 20.07 -25.21 -0.40
N ILE A 223 19.72 -24.52 -1.49
CA ILE A 223 20.05 -24.94 -2.86
C ILE A 223 21.57 -25.03 -3.09
N HIS A 224 22.34 -24.13 -2.46
CA HIS A 224 23.80 -24.12 -2.54
C HIS A 224 24.48 -25.08 -1.51
N GLY A 225 23.72 -25.66 -0.58
CA GLY A 225 24.23 -26.50 0.48
C GLY A 225 24.88 -25.73 1.64
N ASP A 226 24.56 -24.45 1.76
CA ASP A 226 25.05 -23.54 2.79
C ASP A 226 24.03 -23.38 3.94
N ALA A 227 24.53 -23.13 5.14
CA ALA A 227 23.68 -22.74 6.25
C ALA A 227 23.36 -21.23 6.17
N PRO A 228 22.09 -20.80 6.36
CA PRO A 228 21.76 -19.39 6.37
C PRO A 228 22.40 -18.66 7.57
N LYS A 229 23.05 -17.54 7.31
CA LYS A 229 23.76 -16.71 8.31
C LYS A 229 22.94 -15.48 8.75
N LEU A 230 21.98 -15.09 7.93
CA LEU A 230 21.16 -13.89 8.13
C LEU A 230 19.75 -14.33 8.55
N ALA A 231 19.21 -13.67 9.57
CA ALA A 231 17.94 -14.04 10.19
C ALA A 231 16.85 -12.95 10.08
N ALA A 232 17.12 -11.86 9.36
CA ALA A 232 16.18 -10.76 9.17
C ALA A 232 16.29 -10.18 7.75
N PRO A 233 15.18 -9.69 7.16
CA PRO A 233 15.17 -9.11 5.81
C PRO A 233 16.15 -7.93 5.67
N GLU A 234 16.26 -7.10 6.70
CA GLU A 234 17.16 -5.94 6.72
C GLU A 234 18.64 -6.37 6.68
N ALA A 235 18.97 -7.51 7.32
CA ALA A 235 20.31 -8.08 7.28
C ALA A 235 20.65 -8.61 5.88
N VAL A 236 19.70 -9.28 5.20
CA VAL A 236 19.83 -9.72 3.81
C VAL A 236 20.06 -8.53 2.89
N THR A 237 19.22 -7.50 3.00
CA THR A 237 19.35 -6.27 2.22
C THR A 237 20.71 -5.60 2.41
N LYS A 238 21.14 -5.47 3.66
CA LYS A 238 22.42 -4.83 4.01
C LYS A 238 23.62 -5.62 3.46
N ALA A 239 23.59 -6.95 3.54
CA ALA A 239 24.63 -7.80 2.98
C ALA A 239 24.67 -7.73 1.45
N ALA A 240 23.50 -7.73 0.79
CA ALA A 240 23.39 -7.56 -0.65
C ALA A 240 23.94 -6.21 -1.13
N MET A 241 23.62 -5.12 -0.44
CA MET A 241 24.14 -3.77 -0.78
C MET A 241 25.66 -3.68 -0.68
N LYS A 242 26.27 -4.43 0.24
CA LYS A 242 27.74 -4.47 0.40
C LYS A 242 28.41 -5.48 -0.54
N GLY A 243 27.65 -6.46 -1.07
CA GLY A 243 28.21 -7.59 -1.81
C GLY A 243 28.94 -8.63 -0.93
N ASP A 244 28.66 -8.62 0.38
CA ASP A 244 29.37 -9.46 1.36
C ASP A 244 28.85 -10.91 1.40
N ASP A 245 27.65 -11.18 0.84
CA ASP A 245 27.00 -12.50 0.83
C ASP A 245 26.35 -12.71 -0.55
N ALA A 246 26.83 -13.72 -1.28
CA ALA A 246 26.39 -13.99 -2.64
C ALA A 246 24.92 -14.42 -2.72
N GLN A 247 24.43 -15.19 -1.73
CA GLN A 247 23.04 -15.61 -1.67
C GLN A 247 22.12 -14.44 -1.32
N ALA A 248 22.58 -13.47 -0.52
CA ALA A 248 21.85 -12.25 -0.25
C ALA A 248 21.73 -11.36 -1.51
N VAL A 249 22.79 -11.24 -2.30
CA VAL A 249 22.78 -10.54 -3.58
C VAL A 249 21.77 -11.20 -4.53
N GLU A 250 21.87 -12.53 -4.71
CA GLU A 250 20.94 -13.28 -5.57
C GLU A 250 19.50 -13.18 -5.09
N ALA A 251 19.25 -13.19 -3.76
CA ALA A 251 17.90 -13.02 -3.20
C ALA A 251 17.28 -11.67 -3.56
N VAL A 252 18.03 -10.57 -3.47
CA VAL A 252 17.57 -9.24 -3.86
C VAL A 252 17.34 -9.14 -5.37
N GLU A 253 18.17 -9.78 -6.19
CA GLU A 253 17.96 -9.85 -7.65
C GLU A 253 16.67 -10.60 -8.02
N ILE A 254 16.40 -11.76 -7.38
CA ILE A 254 15.15 -12.52 -7.56
C ILE A 254 13.94 -11.69 -7.10
N PHE A 255 14.04 -11.03 -5.95
CA PHE A 255 13.00 -10.14 -5.44
C PHE A 255 12.67 -9.03 -6.46
N CYS A 256 13.68 -8.31 -6.95
CA CYS A 256 13.49 -7.23 -7.92
C CYS A 256 12.91 -7.73 -9.25
N ALA A 257 13.41 -8.85 -9.76
CA ALA A 257 12.90 -9.48 -10.98
C ALA A 257 11.44 -9.92 -10.84
N SER A 258 11.10 -10.54 -9.71
CA SER A 258 9.73 -10.98 -9.39
C SER A 258 8.77 -9.79 -9.21
N LEU A 259 9.22 -8.71 -8.57
CA LEU A 259 8.47 -7.47 -8.46
C LEU A 259 8.20 -6.87 -9.85
N GLY A 260 9.17 -6.92 -10.78
CA GLY A 260 8.97 -6.50 -12.17
C GLY A 260 7.88 -7.31 -12.87
N SER A 261 7.89 -8.64 -12.73
CA SER A 261 6.83 -9.51 -13.28
C SER A 261 5.45 -9.21 -12.68
N PHE A 262 5.39 -9.06 -11.37
CA PHE A 262 4.14 -8.71 -10.66
C PHE A 262 3.57 -7.38 -11.14
N ALA A 263 4.41 -6.34 -11.17
CA ALA A 263 4.03 -5.01 -11.64
C ALA A 263 3.58 -5.01 -13.11
N GLY A 264 4.28 -5.73 -14.00
CA GLY A 264 3.93 -5.87 -15.40
C GLY A 264 2.60 -6.59 -15.62
N ASN A 265 2.35 -7.67 -14.86
CA ASN A 265 1.08 -8.41 -14.91
C ASN A 265 -0.11 -7.51 -14.50
N LEU A 266 0.02 -6.78 -13.40
CA LEU A 266 -1.02 -5.85 -12.94
C LEU A 266 -1.19 -4.66 -13.89
N ALA A 267 -0.09 -4.11 -14.42
CA ALA A 267 -0.14 -3.03 -15.38
C ALA A 267 -0.91 -3.42 -16.65
N MET A 268 -0.75 -4.66 -17.14
CA MET A 268 -1.55 -5.21 -18.24
C MET A 268 -3.01 -5.43 -17.85
N THR A 269 -3.25 -6.01 -16.68
CA THR A 269 -4.60 -6.35 -16.19
C THR A 269 -5.48 -5.11 -16.07
N PHE A 270 -4.92 -4.02 -15.53
CA PHE A 270 -5.65 -2.78 -15.25
C PHE A 270 -5.42 -1.70 -16.30
N MET A 271 -4.66 -1.98 -17.37
CA MET A 271 -4.28 -0.98 -18.37
C MET A 271 -3.72 0.30 -17.73
N ALA A 272 -2.73 0.14 -16.87
CA ALA A 272 -2.23 1.19 -15.95
C ALA A 272 -1.42 2.28 -16.68
N THR A 273 -2.01 2.89 -17.71
CA THR A 273 -1.37 3.91 -18.55
C THR A 273 -1.11 5.24 -17.83
N GLY A 274 -1.72 5.45 -16.67
CA GLY A 274 -1.41 6.55 -15.75
C GLY A 274 -0.10 6.37 -14.98
N GLY A 275 0.51 5.17 -15.05
CA GLY A 275 1.80 4.86 -14.42
C GLY A 275 1.71 3.82 -13.32
N VAL A 276 2.88 3.33 -12.90
CA VAL A 276 3.06 2.43 -11.77
C VAL A 276 3.91 3.13 -10.71
N PHE A 277 3.38 3.20 -9.50
CA PHE A 277 4.09 3.72 -8.33
C PHE A 277 4.45 2.56 -7.40
N LEU A 278 5.74 2.38 -7.19
CA LEU A 278 6.30 1.42 -6.24
C LEU A 278 6.49 2.15 -4.91
N ALA A 279 5.69 1.82 -3.91
CA ALA A 279 5.67 2.51 -2.63
C ALA A 279 6.41 1.74 -1.55
N GLY A 280 7.20 2.43 -0.74
CA GLY A 280 7.82 1.86 0.46
C GLY A 280 9.27 2.32 0.68
N GLY A 281 9.60 2.57 1.95
CA GLY A 281 10.96 2.96 2.35
C GLY A 281 12.01 1.91 2.03
N PHE A 282 11.62 0.63 2.05
CA PHE A 282 12.48 -0.48 1.64
C PHE A 282 12.98 -0.31 0.20
N LEU A 283 12.07 -0.08 -0.76
CA LEU A 283 12.43 0.11 -2.17
C LEU A 283 13.29 1.36 -2.40
N SER A 284 13.02 2.43 -1.66
CA SER A 284 13.86 3.64 -1.69
C SER A 284 15.29 3.33 -1.22
N SER A 285 15.46 2.47 -0.21
CA SER A 285 16.76 2.10 0.33
C SER A 285 17.60 1.23 -0.62
N ILE A 286 16.95 0.43 -1.47
CA ILE A 286 17.61 -0.45 -2.45
C ILE A 286 17.51 0.06 -3.89
N PHE A 287 17.17 1.33 -4.08
CA PHE A 287 16.87 1.87 -5.41
C PHE A 287 17.95 1.60 -6.44
N GLU A 288 19.23 1.74 -6.09
CA GLU A 288 20.35 1.49 -6.99
C GLU A 288 20.48 0.01 -7.39
N LEU A 289 20.10 -0.92 -6.51
CA LEU A 289 20.03 -2.35 -6.83
C LEU A 289 18.83 -2.62 -7.74
N LEU A 290 17.68 -2.03 -7.42
CA LEU A 290 16.46 -2.16 -8.22
C LEU A 290 16.66 -1.63 -9.65
N GLU A 291 17.30 -0.46 -9.82
CA GLU A 291 17.58 0.16 -11.12
C GLU A 291 18.50 -0.71 -12.02
N ARG A 292 19.45 -1.43 -11.40
CA ARG A 292 20.39 -2.30 -12.13
C ARG A 292 19.91 -3.74 -12.29
N SER A 293 18.80 -4.10 -11.62
CA SER A 293 18.24 -5.45 -11.62
C SER A 293 17.51 -5.78 -12.93
N ALA A 294 17.03 -7.01 -13.02
CA ALA A 294 16.14 -7.44 -14.09
C ALA A 294 14.70 -6.93 -13.96
N PHE A 295 14.41 -5.95 -13.10
CA PHE A 295 13.06 -5.40 -12.90
C PHE A 295 12.43 -4.94 -14.20
N GLU A 296 13.10 -4.05 -14.95
CA GLU A 296 12.56 -3.50 -16.20
C GLU A 296 12.37 -4.57 -17.26
N GLU A 297 13.35 -5.47 -17.43
CA GLU A 297 13.25 -6.59 -18.36
C GLU A 297 12.00 -7.42 -18.08
N ARG A 298 11.77 -7.75 -16.79
CA ARG A 298 10.66 -8.56 -16.35
C ARG A 298 9.33 -7.81 -16.38
N PHE A 299 9.32 -6.52 -16.10
CA PHE A 299 8.15 -5.66 -16.28
C PHE A 299 7.70 -5.67 -17.75
N LEU A 300 8.63 -5.60 -18.69
CA LEU A 300 8.38 -5.59 -20.13
C LEU A 300 8.17 -6.99 -20.76
N HIS A 301 8.01 -8.04 -19.96
CA HIS A 301 8.01 -9.44 -20.42
C HIS A 301 6.80 -9.84 -21.28
N GLY A 302 5.77 -9.05 -21.32
CA GLY A 302 4.55 -9.32 -22.09
C GLY A 302 4.75 -9.21 -23.60
N ARG A 303 5.10 -10.28 -24.30
CA ARG A 303 5.37 -10.34 -25.76
C ARG A 303 4.54 -9.35 -26.59
N SER A 304 3.24 -9.60 -26.75
CA SER A 304 2.31 -8.72 -27.47
C SER A 304 1.99 -7.42 -26.72
N ALA A 305 2.07 -7.41 -25.40
CA ALA A 305 1.82 -6.24 -24.56
C ALA A 305 3.07 -5.38 -24.31
N ARG A 306 4.26 -5.80 -24.77
CA ARG A 306 5.52 -5.05 -24.57
C ARG A 306 5.42 -3.60 -25.04
N ALA A 307 4.77 -3.37 -26.19
CA ALA A 307 4.59 -2.03 -26.74
C ALA A 307 3.73 -1.14 -25.82
N LEU A 308 2.72 -1.70 -25.15
CA LEU A 308 1.93 -1.00 -24.15
C LEU A 308 2.77 -0.74 -22.90
N LEU A 309 3.39 -1.77 -22.33
CA LEU A 309 4.17 -1.67 -21.10
C LEU A 309 5.32 -0.66 -21.23
N SER A 310 5.96 -0.58 -22.39
CA SER A 310 7.03 0.41 -22.64
C SER A 310 6.55 1.88 -22.63
N GLN A 311 5.24 2.13 -22.64
CA GLN A 311 4.67 3.47 -22.54
C GLN A 311 4.23 3.82 -21.11
N ILE A 312 4.40 2.90 -20.15
CA ILE A 312 3.98 3.08 -18.77
C ILE A 312 5.18 3.51 -17.91
N PRO A 313 5.16 4.72 -17.32
CA PRO A 313 6.21 5.13 -16.39
C PRO A 313 6.14 4.34 -15.10
N VAL A 314 7.29 3.91 -14.58
CA VAL A 314 7.44 3.31 -13.26
C VAL A 314 8.27 4.23 -12.37
N ARG A 315 7.77 4.50 -11.18
CA ARG A 315 8.41 5.39 -10.19
C ARG A 315 8.44 4.74 -8.82
N VAL A 316 9.50 5.01 -8.07
CA VAL A 316 9.60 4.64 -6.65
C VAL A 316 9.24 5.83 -5.79
N THR A 317 8.35 5.65 -4.82
CA THR A 317 7.84 6.71 -3.96
C THR A 317 7.86 6.30 -2.49
N GLU A 318 8.03 7.27 -1.60
CA GLU A 318 7.95 7.04 -0.15
C GLU A 318 6.52 7.24 0.36
N HIS A 319 6.18 6.53 1.44
CA HIS A 319 4.86 6.67 2.08
C HIS A 319 4.68 8.06 2.72
N GLY A 320 5.59 8.46 3.59
CA GLY A 320 5.55 9.75 4.28
C GLY A 320 4.17 10.08 4.87
N LEU A 321 3.68 11.29 4.59
CA LEU A 321 2.34 11.77 4.93
C LEU A 321 1.22 11.24 4.01
N ARG A 322 1.55 10.48 2.97
CA ARG A 322 0.59 10.13 1.90
C ARG A 322 -0.56 9.27 2.40
N GLY A 323 -0.32 8.29 3.29
CA GLY A 323 -1.39 7.48 3.87
C GLY A 323 -2.44 8.32 4.59
N VAL A 324 -1.99 9.27 5.41
CA VAL A 324 -2.87 10.20 6.14
C VAL A 324 -3.61 11.15 5.20
N HIS A 325 -2.91 11.71 4.21
CA HIS A 325 -3.52 12.60 3.20
C HIS A 325 -4.55 11.86 2.34
N GLY A 326 -4.24 10.63 1.94
CA GLY A 326 -5.15 9.80 1.16
C GLY A 326 -6.41 9.43 1.94
N ALA A 327 -6.26 9.05 3.21
CA ALA A 327 -7.40 8.82 4.10
C ALA A 327 -8.28 10.07 4.24
N ALA A 328 -7.66 11.24 4.42
CA ALA A 328 -8.37 12.51 4.50
C ALA A 328 -9.10 12.85 3.20
N ARG A 329 -8.51 12.62 2.03
CA ARG A 329 -9.14 12.82 0.72
C ARG A 329 -10.29 11.87 0.49
N TRP A 330 -10.10 10.60 0.84
CA TRP A 330 -11.19 9.63 0.81
C TRP A 330 -12.39 10.13 1.62
N TYR A 331 -12.13 10.59 2.85
CA TYR A 331 -13.18 11.14 3.72
C TYR A 331 -13.90 12.33 3.09
N LEU A 332 -13.17 13.28 2.52
CA LEU A 332 -13.79 14.47 1.90
C LEU A 332 -14.60 14.12 0.65
N ARG A 333 -14.27 13.05 -0.07
CA ARG A 333 -15.00 12.61 -1.27
C ARG A 333 -16.26 11.82 -0.94
N HIS A 334 -16.18 10.95 0.07
CA HIS A 334 -17.25 9.99 0.36
C HIS A 334 -18.14 10.45 1.53
N GLY A 335 -17.66 11.37 2.35
CA GLY A 335 -18.27 11.68 3.65
C GLY A 335 -18.10 10.54 4.65
N MET A 336 -18.72 10.64 5.81
CA MET A 336 -18.85 9.50 6.71
C MET A 336 -20.02 8.64 6.21
N PRO A 337 -19.82 7.33 5.98
CA PRO A 337 -20.93 6.42 5.74
C PRO A 337 -21.82 6.47 6.98
N GLY A 338 -23.07 6.88 6.82
CA GLY A 338 -24.07 6.83 7.90
C GLY A 338 -24.12 5.41 8.45
N VAL A 339 -24.32 5.27 9.76
CA VAL A 339 -24.43 3.97 10.44
C VAL A 339 -25.51 3.14 9.74
N GLY A 340 -25.11 2.16 8.92
CA GLY A 340 -26.04 1.27 8.21
C GLY A 340 -25.84 1.15 6.70
N ALA A 341 -24.97 1.94 6.07
CA ALA A 341 -24.59 1.67 4.69
C ALA A 341 -23.44 0.65 4.69
N PRO A 342 -23.63 -0.58 4.17
CA PRO A 342 -22.49 -1.47 3.98
C PRO A 342 -21.53 -0.79 3.00
N MET A 343 -20.24 -0.71 3.38
CA MET A 343 -19.18 -0.43 2.43
C MET A 343 -19.40 -1.35 1.21
N PRO A 344 -19.21 -0.88 -0.02
CA PRO A 344 -19.22 -1.79 -1.16
C PRO A 344 -18.06 -2.76 -0.98
N ILE A 345 -18.36 -3.89 -0.37
CA ILE A 345 -17.50 -5.06 -0.34
C ILE A 345 -17.34 -5.43 -1.81
N ALA A 346 -16.10 -5.44 -2.30
CA ALA A 346 -15.79 -6.20 -3.49
C ALA A 346 -16.39 -7.59 -3.24
N ALA A 347 -17.39 -7.96 -4.04
CA ALA A 347 -18.18 -9.16 -3.83
C ALA A 347 -17.26 -10.38 -3.97
N GLY A 348 -16.70 -10.83 -2.87
CA GLY A 348 -16.15 -12.15 -2.70
C GLY A 348 -17.34 -13.10 -2.74
N GLY A 349 -17.49 -13.80 -3.88
CA GLY A 349 -18.54 -14.77 -4.09
C GLY A 349 -18.50 -15.84 -3.00
N ALA A 350 -19.50 -15.80 -2.11
CA ALA A 350 -19.89 -16.97 -1.36
C ALA A 350 -20.74 -17.82 -2.31
N GLY A 351 -20.35 -19.07 -2.52
CA GLY A 351 -21.31 -20.00 -3.07
C GLY A 351 -20.74 -21.24 -3.74
N ALA A 352 -20.89 -22.32 -3.03
CA ALA A 352 -20.95 -23.74 -3.38
C ALA A 352 -19.63 -24.47 -3.62
#